data_61ed33e13725958a80b242b1a7abb9f3
#
_entry.id   61ed33e13725958a80b242b1a7abb9f3
#
_cell.length_a   1.000
_cell.length_b   1.000
_cell.length_c   1.000
_cell.angle_alpha   90.00
_cell.angle_beta   90.00
_cell.angle_gamma   90.00
#
_symmetry.space_group_name_H-M   'P 1'
#
loop_
_entity.id
_entity.type
_entity.pdbx_description
1 polymer ?
#
loop_
_entity_poly.entity_id
_entity_poly.type
_entity_poly.pdbx_seq_one_letter_code
_entity_poly.pdbx_strand_id
1 'polypeptide(L)'
;MKIYVSVFLILFLQLISNLCFASDTNIFANEKAVLGREISLVTVMSNTTGRGGHSSLIIKSTETVIFDPAGRVRSKLLKEKADVLYYIDQNLEDFYLSVHARKTHHVVKQSLSVSDIIANKALNLAKTNGPVAPALCTRSVSLLLRKLPRFGSVKVTYFPEKLMESFGKIEGVRTKKIFEYDEHDKQKTLIELEKK
;
A
#
# COMPACT_ATOMS: atom_id res chain seq x y z
N MET A 1 32.13 59.63 2.31
CA MET A 1 32.57 58.20 2.36
C MET A 1 31.66 57.28 3.19
N LYS A 2 30.69 57.80 3.98
CA LYS A 2 29.76 56.94 4.80
C LYS A 2 28.47 56.48 4.07
N ILE A 3 28.08 57.16 2.99
CA ILE A 3 26.81 56.86 2.27
C ILE A 3 26.94 55.61 1.33
N TYR A 4 28.12 55.39 0.75
CA TYR A 4 28.33 54.25 -0.18
C TYR A 4 28.39 52.89 0.52
N VAL A 5 28.77 52.84 1.76
CA VAL A 5 28.85 51.58 2.54
C VAL A 5 27.43 51.06 2.89
N SER A 6 26.49 51.98 3.18
CA SER A 6 25.10 51.60 3.51
C SER A 6 24.33 51.05 2.30
N VAL A 7 24.57 51.64 1.09
CA VAL A 7 23.87 51.15 -0.12
C VAL A 7 24.41 49.79 -0.57
N PHE A 8 25.70 49.52 -0.38
CA PHE A 8 26.30 48.22 -0.71
C PHE A 8 25.82 47.12 0.25
N LEU A 9 25.62 47.44 1.51
CA LEU A 9 25.14 46.49 2.50
C LEU A 9 23.66 46.08 2.25
N ILE A 10 22.83 47.04 1.84
CA ILE A 10 21.41 46.80 1.54
C ILE A 10 21.26 45.95 0.24
N LEU A 11 22.08 46.21 -0.79
CA LEU A 11 22.08 45.41 -2.01
C LEU A 11 22.59 43.97 -1.77
N PHE A 12 23.55 43.77 -0.87
CA PHE A 12 24.06 42.46 -0.54
C PHE A 12 23.06 41.64 0.31
N LEU A 13 22.27 42.27 1.21
CA LEU A 13 21.19 41.59 1.93
C LEU A 13 20.02 41.16 1.02
N GLN A 14 19.74 41.92 -0.04
CA GLN A 14 18.69 41.55 -1.00
C GLN A 14 19.10 40.38 -1.94
N LEU A 15 20.42 40.21 -2.19
CA LEU A 15 20.90 39.06 -2.97
C LEU A 15 20.82 37.73 -2.20
N ILE A 16 20.95 37.77 -0.87
CA ILE A 16 20.90 36.54 -0.04
C ILE A 16 19.47 36.06 0.17
N SER A 17 18.47 36.96 0.18
CA SER A 17 17.07 36.60 0.35
C SER A 17 16.47 35.86 -0.87
N ASN A 18 17.07 35.97 -2.06
CA ASN A 18 16.60 35.26 -3.26
C ASN A 18 17.24 33.90 -3.48
N LEU A 19 18.25 33.49 -2.68
CA LEU A 19 18.88 32.17 -2.82
C LEU A 19 18.24 31.08 -1.95
N CYS A 20 17.33 31.42 -1.00
CA CYS A 20 16.76 30.44 -0.07
C CYS A 20 15.38 29.91 -0.47
N PHE A 21 14.77 30.34 -1.58
CA PHE A 21 13.41 29.95 -1.94
C PHE A 21 13.31 29.06 -3.21
N ALA A 22 14.43 28.64 -3.80
CA ALA A 22 14.42 27.92 -5.05
C ALA A 22 14.63 26.39 -4.94
N SER A 23 14.77 25.83 -3.73
CA SER A 23 15.13 24.40 -3.58
C SER A 23 14.00 23.46 -3.19
N ASP A 24 12.86 23.96 -2.67
CA ASP A 24 11.82 23.05 -2.17
C ASP A 24 10.68 22.76 -3.14
N THR A 25 10.51 23.53 -4.20
CA THR A 25 9.42 23.30 -5.17
C THR A 25 9.73 22.20 -6.21
N ASN A 26 11.00 21.83 -6.39
CA ASN A 26 11.38 20.80 -7.37
C ASN A 26 11.32 19.36 -6.83
N ILE A 27 11.24 19.17 -5.53
CA ILE A 27 11.12 17.81 -4.94
C ILE A 27 9.72 17.25 -5.16
N PHE A 28 8.69 18.10 -5.18
CA PHE A 28 7.31 17.68 -5.41
C PHE A 28 6.91 17.59 -6.88
N ALA A 29 7.61 18.29 -7.78
CA ALA A 29 7.31 18.30 -9.22
C ALA A 29 7.78 17.04 -9.96
N ASN A 30 8.69 16.26 -9.38
CA ASN A 30 9.20 15.03 -10.01
C ASN A 30 8.46 13.75 -9.55
N GLU A 31 7.34 13.89 -8.85
CA GLU A 31 6.43 12.82 -8.49
C GLU A 31 5.44 12.50 -9.63
N LYS A 32 5.88 12.58 -10.87
CA LYS A 32 5.13 12.01 -11.98
C LYS A 32 5.12 10.50 -11.71
N ALA A 33 3.98 10.00 -11.21
CA ALA A 33 3.79 8.58 -10.98
C ALA A 33 4.22 7.84 -12.25
N VAL A 34 5.34 7.10 -12.18
CA VAL A 34 5.71 6.20 -13.26
C VAL A 34 4.57 5.22 -13.38
N LEU A 35 3.91 5.20 -14.56
CA LEU A 35 2.77 4.32 -14.82
C LEU A 35 3.13 2.90 -14.39
N GLY A 36 2.39 2.36 -13.42
CA GLY A 36 2.54 0.99 -12.95
C GLY A 36 2.97 0.80 -11.49
N ARG A 37 3.41 1.84 -10.77
CA ARG A 37 3.71 1.72 -9.33
C ARG A 37 2.46 1.95 -8.50
N GLU A 38 2.13 0.99 -7.66
CA GLU A 38 0.86 1.03 -6.91
C GLU A 38 1.01 0.35 -5.56
N ILE A 39 0.37 0.92 -4.56
CA ILE A 39 0.12 0.25 -3.27
C ILE A 39 -1.39 0.07 -3.15
N SER A 40 -1.82 -1.18 -3.00
CA SER A 40 -3.23 -1.51 -2.81
C SER A 40 -3.46 -2.12 -1.45
N LEU A 41 -4.36 -1.52 -0.67
CA LEU A 41 -4.90 -2.14 0.53
C LEU A 41 -6.00 -3.12 0.12
N VAL A 42 -5.89 -4.35 0.55
CA VAL A 42 -6.90 -5.39 0.41
C VAL A 42 -7.56 -5.61 1.76
N THR A 43 -8.87 -5.41 1.84
CA THR A 43 -9.66 -5.62 3.05
C THR A 43 -10.73 -6.66 2.79
N VAL A 44 -10.73 -7.71 3.59
CA VAL A 44 -11.76 -8.77 3.56
C VAL A 44 -12.88 -8.38 4.51
N MET A 45 -14.10 -8.25 3.98
CA MET A 45 -15.27 -7.75 4.71
C MET A 45 -16.35 -8.82 4.79
N SER A 46 -16.91 -9.03 5.97
CA SER A 46 -18.05 -9.94 6.15
C SER A 46 -19.31 -9.37 5.49
N ASN A 47 -19.97 -10.19 4.66
CA ASN A 47 -21.22 -9.81 3.99
C ASN A 47 -22.41 -9.72 4.99
N THR A 48 -22.32 -10.40 6.12
CA THR A 48 -23.37 -10.44 7.13
C THR A 48 -23.25 -9.31 8.15
N THR A 49 -22.02 -9.07 8.65
CA THR A 49 -21.82 -8.14 9.77
C THR A 49 -21.24 -6.79 9.35
N GLY A 50 -20.72 -6.69 8.11
CA GLY A 50 -19.98 -5.52 7.65
C GLY A 50 -18.64 -5.29 8.39
N ARG A 51 -18.21 -6.24 9.24
CA ARG A 51 -16.91 -6.16 9.92
C ARG A 51 -15.79 -6.68 9.05
N GLY A 52 -14.62 -6.10 9.18
CA GLY A 52 -13.43 -6.58 8.52
C GLY A 52 -12.85 -7.83 9.20
N GLY A 53 -12.45 -8.82 8.38
CA GLY A 53 -11.83 -10.06 8.84
C GLY A 53 -10.33 -10.12 8.62
N HIS A 54 -9.79 -9.36 7.65
CA HIS A 54 -8.37 -9.40 7.29
C HIS A 54 -7.92 -8.14 6.55
N SER A 55 -6.62 -7.86 6.60
CA SER A 55 -5.98 -6.79 5.81
C SER A 55 -4.63 -7.25 5.28
N SER A 56 -4.36 -6.98 4.00
CA SER A 56 -3.08 -7.22 3.34
C SER A 56 -2.73 -6.07 2.38
N LEU A 57 -1.51 -6.05 1.83
CA LEU A 57 -1.07 -5.08 0.85
C LEU A 57 -0.59 -5.78 -0.42
N ILE A 58 -1.05 -5.34 -1.58
CA ILE A 58 -0.42 -5.62 -2.87
C ILE A 58 0.51 -4.46 -3.16
N ILE A 59 1.79 -4.74 -3.40
CA ILE A 59 2.81 -3.74 -3.64
C ILE A 59 3.40 -4.00 -5.03
N LYS A 60 3.10 -3.10 -5.99
CA LYS A 60 3.66 -3.11 -7.34
C LYS A 60 4.84 -2.14 -7.39
N SER A 61 6.06 -2.70 -7.40
CA SER A 61 7.31 -1.96 -7.42
C SER A 61 8.23 -2.50 -8.52
N THR A 62 9.51 -2.74 -8.25
CA THR A 62 10.43 -3.48 -9.16
C THR A 62 10.00 -4.92 -9.37
N GLU A 63 9.25 -5.44 -8.45
CA GLU A 63 8.51 -6.69 -8.50
C GLU A 63 7.14 -6.49 -7.84
N THR A 64 6.19 -7.38 -8.11
CA THR A 64 4.91 -7.39 -7.39
C THR A 64 4.96 -8.42 -6.28
N VAL A 65 4.60 -8.01 -5.08
CA VAL A 65 4.46 -8.88 -3.91
C VAL A 65 3.13 -8.63 -3.21
N ILE A 66 2.66 -9.64 -2.45
CA ILE A 66 1.55 -9.45 -1.51
C ILE A 66 2.12 -9.62 -0.11
N PHE A 67 2.05 -8.58 0.70
CA PHE A 67 2.30 -8.65 2.14
C PHE A 67 1.00 -9.07 2.81
N ASP A 68 0.94 -10.32 3.24
CA ASP A 68 -0.24 -11.01 3.81
C ASP A 68 0.00 -11.42 5.27
N PRO A 69 0.17 -10.44 6.18
CA PRO A 69 0.60 -10.69 7.55
C PRO A 69 -0.42 -11.57 8.30
N ALA A 70 0.08 -12.63 8.91
CA ALA A 70 -0.75 -13.66 9.56
C ALA A 70 -1.78 -14.32 8.60
N GLY A 71 -1.55 -14.25 7.29
CA GLY A 71 -2.38 -14.86 6.26
C GLY A 71 -2.34 -16.38 6.31
N ARG A 72 -3.36 -17.01 5.69
CA ARG A 72 -3.52 -18.48 5.68
C ARG A 72 -3.69 -19.05 4.27
N VAL A 73 -3.45 -18.24 3.24
CA VAL A 73 -3.52 -18.75 1.86
C VAL A 73 -2.27 -19.58 1.60
N ARG A 74 -2.46 -20.89 1.47
CA ARG A 74 -1.39 -21.85 1.13
C ARG A 74 -1.68 -22.46 -0.22
N SER A 75 -0.74 -22.32 -1.15
CA SER A 75 -0.82 -22.93 -2.49
C SER A 75 0.60 -23.18 -2.98
N LYS A 76 0.78 -24.25 -3.78
CA LYS A 76 2.04 -24.51 -4.48
C LYS A 76 2.39 -23.43 -5.49
N LEU A 77 1.39 -22.70 -5.99
CA LEU A 77 1.55 -21.57 -6.92
C LEU A 77 2.09 -20.31 -6.24
N LEU A 78 1.89 -20.18 -4.92
CA LEU A 78 2.29 -18.99 -4.16
C LEU A 78 3.57 -19.26 -3.37
N LYS A 79 4.65 -18.64 -3.78
CA LYS A 79 5.92 -18.73 -3.03
C LYS A 79 5.90 -17.75 -1.88
N GLU A 80 5.75 -18.28 -0.66
CA GLU A 80 5.68 -17.49 0.57
C GLU A 80 6.98 -17.53 1.36
N LYS A 81 7.37 -16.39 1.92
CA LYS A 81 8.41 -16.27 2.93
C LYS A 81 8.08 -15.12 3.88
N ALA A 82 7.97 -15.41 5.18
CA ALA A 82 7.73 -14.41 6.24
C ALA A 82 6.54 -13.48 5.95
N ASP A 83 5.38 -14.06 5.65
CA ASP A 83 4.13 -13.37 5.32
C ASP A 83 4.19 -12.52 4.03
N VAL A 84 5.16 -12.77 3.16
CA VAL A 84 5.26 -12.15 1.84
C VAL A 84 5.11 -13.21 0.76
N LEU A 85 4.15 -13.01 -0.14
CA LEU A 85 3.95 -13.82 -1.33
C LEU A 85 4.71 -13.16 -2.49
N TYR A 86 5.54 -13.93 -3.17
CA TYR A 86 6.46 -13.46 -4.22
C TYR A 86 6.01 -13.87 -5.61
N TYR A 87 6.58 -13.21 -6.63
CA TYR A 87 6.35 -13.49 -8.05
C TYR A 87 4.89 -13.39 -8.47
N ILE A 88 4.20 -12.39 -7.96
CA ILE A 88 2.78 -12.17 -8.22
C ILE A 88 2.61 -11.54 -9.60
N ASP A 89 2.05 -12.29 -10.53
CA ASP A 89 1.51 -11.79 -11.80
C ASP A 89 0.01 -11.43 -11.65
N GLN A 90 -0.62 -11.01 -12.73
CA GLN A 90 -2.03 -10.63 -12.70
C GLN A 90 -2.95 -11.82 -12.36
N ASN A 91 -2.63 -13.02 -12.84
CA ASN A 91 -3.45 -14.22 -12.58
C ASN A 91 -3.37 -14.61 -11.10
N LEU A 92 -2.18 -14.56 -10.50
CA LEU A 92 -1.98 -14.83 -9.07
C LEU A 92 -2.58 -13.74 -8.18
N GLU A 93 -2.56 -12.46 -8.62
CA GLU A 93 -3.26 -11.39 -7.93
C GLU A 93 -4.77 -11.64 -7.94
N ASP A 94 -5.36 -11.93 -9.11
CA ASP A 94 -6.79 -12.20 -9.26
C ASP A 94 -7.19 -13.44 -8.46
N PHE A 95 -6.37 -14.48 -8.49
CA PHE A 95 -6.54 -15.66 -7.66
C PHE A 95 -6.55 -15.33 -6.15
N TYR A 96 -5.58 -14.55 -5.67
CA TYR A 96 -5.50 -14.15 -4.27
C TYR A 96 -6.76 -13.37 -3.84
N LEU A 97 -7.24 -12.45 -4.67
CA LEU A 97 -8.46 -11.70 -4.39
C LEU A 97 -9.70 -12.60 -4.39
N SER A 98 -9.80 -13.50 -5.37
CA SER A 98 -10.87 -14.49 -5.49
C SER A 98 -10.96 -15.43 -4.29
N VAL A 99 -9.83 -15.93 -3.79
CA VAL A 99 -9.78 -16.80 -2.60
C VAL A 99 -10.37 -16.13 -1.36
N HIS A 100 -10.32 -14.80 -1.28
CA HIS A 100 -10.86 -14.04 -0.15
C HIS A 100 -12.31 -13.56 -0.38
N ALA A 101 -12.75 -13.44 -1.63
CA ALA A 101 -14.12 -13.10 -2.00
C ALA A 101 -14.96 -14.39 -2.09
N ARG A 102 -15.89 -14.59 -1.17
CA ARG A 102 -16.74 -15.78 -1.06
C ARG A 102 -18.15 -15.39 -0.65
N LYS A 103 -19.08 -16.33 -0.66
CA LYS A 103 -20.47 -16.10 -0.24
C LYS A 103 -20.60 -15.33 1.09
N THR A 104 -19.71 -15.59 2.04
CA THR A 104 -19.70 -14.95 3.37
C THR A 104 -18.90 -13.67 3.46
N HIS A 105 -18.03 -13.40 2.49
CA HIS A 105 -17.12 -12.25 2.50
C HIS A 105 -16.95 -11.67 1.10
N HIS A 106 -16.75 -10.37 1.04
CA HIS A 106 -16.27 -9.69 -0.16
C HIS A 106 -14.93 -9.02 0.10
N VAL A 107 -14.24 -8.69 -0.97
CA VAL A 107 -12.96 -7.96 -0.92
C VAL A 107 -13.17 -6.52 -1.32
N VAL A 108 -12.62 -5.60 -0.55
CA VAL A 108 -12.46 -4.20 -0.93
C VAL A 108 -10.99 -3.96 -1.23
N LYS A 109 -10.67 -3.73 -2.52
CA LYS A 109 -9.33 -3.34 -2.98
C LYS A 109 -9.31 -1.83 -3.16
N GLN A 110 -8.43 -1.16 -2.43
CA GLN A 110 -8.19 0.29 -2.51
C GLN A 110 -6.78 0.53 -3.01
N SER A 111 -6.64 1.16 -4.17
CA SER A 111 -5.38 1.31 -4.90
C SER A 111 -4.96 2.76 -4.99
N LEU A 112 -3.71 3.04 -4.69
CA LEU A 112 -3.08 4.34 -4.82
C LEU A 112 -1.83 4.23 -5.69
N SER A 113 -1.78 5.01 -6.79
CA SER A 113 -0.56 5.19 -7.57
C SER A 113 0.46 6.00 -6.77
N VAL A 114 1.70 5.54 -6.75
CA VAL A 114 2.78 6.14 -5.97
C VAL A 114 4.04 6.27 -6.80
N SER A 115 5.01 7.07 -6.33
CA SER A 115 6.33 7.16 -6.95
C SER A 115 7.15 5.88 -6.74
N ASP A 116 8.19 5.67 -7.55
CA ASP A 116 9.15 4.58 -7.41
C ASP A 116 9.77 4.53 -6.01
N ILE A 117 10.09 5.69 -5.46
CA ILE A 117 10.69 5.81 -4.12
C ILE A 117 9.75 5.23 -3.06
N ILE A 118 8.46 5.58 -3.10
CA ILE A 118 7.46 5.10 -2.14
C ILE A 118 7.21 3.60 -2.34
N ALA A 119 7.06 3.14 -3.59
CA ALA A 119 6.84 1.73 -3.88
C ALA A 119 8.02 0.85 -3.44
N ASN A 120 9.26 1.27 -3.73
CA ASN A 120 10.47 0.55 -3.31
C ASN A 120 10.62 0.53 -1.78
N LYS A 121 10.30 1.64 -1.11
CA LYS A 121 10.30 1.69 0.35
C LYS A 121 9.26 0.73 0.94
N ALA A 122 8.04 0.67 0.37
CA ALA A 122 7.00 -0.25 0.80
C ALA A 122 7.44 -1.72 0.61
N LEU A 123 8.01 -2.04 -0.55
CA LEU A 123 8.55 -3.37 -0.85
C LEU A 123 9.60 -3.81 0.18
N ASN A 124 10.58 -2.94 0.46
CA ASN A 124 11.62 -3.23 1.45
C ASN A 124 11.05 -3.42 2.86
N LEU A 125 10.10 -2.56 3.27
CA LEU A 125 9.45 -2.68 4.57
C LEU A 125 8.67 -4.00 4.70
N ALA A 126 7.95 -4.42 3.66
CA ALA A 126 7.23 -5.69 3.65
C ALA A 126 8.20 -6.88 3.77
N LYS A 127 9.26 -6.92 2.96
CA LYS A 127 10.27 -8.00 2.95
C LYS A 127 11.04 -8.13 4.26
N THR A 128 11.21 -7.03 5.00
CA THR A 128 11.97 -7.00 6.25
C THR A 128 11.08 -7.03 7.51
N ASN A 129 9.75 -7.08 7.34
CA ASN A 129 8.82 -7.06 8.48
C ASN A 129 8.95 -8.30 9.38
N GLY A 130 9.27 -9.45 8.80
CA GLY A 130 9.22 -10.73 9.49
C GLY A 130 7.78 -11.26 9.69
N PRO A 131 7.64 -12.49 10.18
CA PRO A 131 6.34 -13.10 10.40
C PRO A 131 5.54 -12.39 11.49
N VAL A 132 4.23 -12.34 11.30
CA VAL A 132 3.28 -11.63 12.15
C VAL A 132 2.42 -12.62 12.91
N ALA A 133 2.25 -12.42 14.22
CA ALA A 133 1.39 -13.25 15.03
C ALA A 133 -0.10 -13.15 14.61
N PRO A 134 -0.90 -14.20 14.82
CA PRO A 134 -2.33 -14.21 14.51
C PRO A 134 -3.06 -12.99 15.08
N ALA A 135 -4.08 -12.50 14.36
CA ALA A 135 -4.89 -11.33 14.67
C ALA A 135 -4.17 -9.97 14.61
N LEU A 136 -2.90 -9.90 14.22
CA LEU A 136 -2.15 -8.65 14.10
C LEU A 136 -2.00 -8.14 12.66
N CYS A 137 -2.68 -8.77 11.68
CA CYS A 137 -2.58 -8.40 10.26
C CYS A 137 -2.79 -6.90 10.01
N THR A 138 -3.92 -6.36 10.47
CA THR A 138 -4.27 -4.95 10.24
C THR A 138 -3.31 -3.99 10.95
N ARG A 139 -2.90 -4.33 12.17
CA ARG A 139 -1.92 -3.53 12.90
C ARG A 139 -0.57 -3.48 12.16
N SER A 140 -0.10 -4.62 11.66
CA SER A 140 1.15 -4.71 10.90
C SER A 140 1.08 -3.90 9.61
N VAL A 141 0.00 -4.06 8.81
CA VAL A 141 -0.25 -3.28 7.59
C VAL A 141 -0.29 -1.78 7.89
N SER A 142 -1.02 -1.36 8.92
CA SER A 142 -1.16 0.06 9.25
C SER A 142 0.17 0.67 9.73
N LEU A 143 0.98 -0.07 10.48
CA LEU A 143 2.31 0.37 10.89
C LEU A 143 3.28 0.49 9.71
N LEU A 144 3.22 -0.43 8.74
CA LEU A 144 4.01 -0.34 7.51
C LEU A 144 3.63 0.92 6.72
N LEU A 145 2.33 1.13 6.47
CA LEU A 145 1.84 2.29 5.74
C LEU A 145 2.26 3.61 6.39
N ARG A 146 2.18 3.72 7.71
CA ARG A 146 2.58 4.92 8.46
C ARG A 146 4.05 5.35 8.26
N LYS A 147 4.91 4.43 7.84
CA LYS A 147 6.33 4.72 7.54
C LYS A 147 6.55 5.29 6.14
N LEU A 148 5.48 5.35 5.32
CA LEU A 148 5.54 5.81 3.94
C LEU A 148 5.07 7.26 3.81
N PRO A 149 5.71 8.09 2.96
CA PRO A 149 5.17 9.37 2.55
C PRO A 149 3.75 9.21 1.98
N ARG A 150 2.89 10.22 2.12
CA ARG A 150 1.46 10.25 1.73
C ARG A 150 0.52 9.41 2.61
N PHE A 151 1.02 8.45 3.38
CA PHE A 151 0.19 7.59 4.25
C PHE A 151 0.17 8.06 5.72
N GLY A 152 0.63 9.26 6.01
CA GLY A 152 0.69 9.82 7.35
C GLY A 152 -0.66 9.96 8.06
N SER A 153 -1.77 10.09 7.32
CA SER A 153 -3.13 10.15 7.84
C SER A 153 -3.74 8.78 8.20
N VAL A 154 -3.11 7.69 7.76
CA VAL A 154 -3.58 6.32 8.06
C VAL A 154 -3.51 6.08 9.56
N LYS A 155 -4.62 5.62 10.15
CA LYS A 155 -4.68 5.29 11.57
C LYS A 155 -4.09 3.92 11.86
N VAL A 156 -3.20 3.81 12.85
CA VAL A 156 -2.76 2.51 13.37
C VAL A 156 -3.92 1.88 14.13
N THR A 157 -4.34 0.70 13.72
CA THR A 157 -5.52 0.03 14.25
C THR A 157 -5.42 -1.48 14.12
N TYR A 158 -6.21 -2.20 14.91
CA TYR A 158 -6.43 -3.65 14.80
C TYR A 158 -7.64 -4.00 13.94
N PHE A 159 -8.47 -3.01 13.55
CA PHE A 159 -9.75 -3.20 12.88
C PHE A 159 -9.60 -2.94 11.37
N PRO A 160 -9.79 -3.96 10.51
CA PRO A 160 -9.65 -3.82 9.06
C PRO A 160 -10.52 -2.71 8.46
N GLU A 161 -11.77 -2.59 8.90
CA GLU A 161 -12.69 -1.56 8.42
C GLU A 161 -12.22 -0.15 8.77
N LYS A 162 -11.56 0.04 9.93
CA LYS A 162 -11.01 1.36 10.32
C LYS A 162 -9.77 1.73 9.51
N LEU A 163 -8.95 0.74 9.17
CA LEU A 163 -7.84 0.94 8.25
C LEU A 163 -8.35 1.30 6.86
N MET A 164 -9.32 0.55 6.35
CA MET A 164 -9.97 0.78 5.05
C MET A 164 -10.57 2.20 4.96
N GLU A 165 -11.31 2.64 5.99
CA GLU A 165 -11.86 3.98 6.05
C GLU A 165 -10.79 5.07 6.00
N SER A 166 -9.68 4.92 6.73
CA SER A 166 -8.61 5.93 6.77
C SER A 166 -7.77 5.94 5.49
N PHE A 167 -7.53 4.78 4.88
CA PHE A 167 -6.83 4.65 3.61
C PHE A 167 -7.65 5.25 2.47
N GLY A 168 -8.96 5.02 2.44
CA GLY A 168 -9.86 5.51 1.41
C GLY A 168 -10.00 7.04 1.38
N LYS A 169 -9.59 7.74 2.45
CA LYS A 169 -9.58 9.21 2.50
C LYS A 169 -8.34 9.85 1.87
N ILE A 170 -7.34 9.05 1.48
CA ILE A 170 -6.15 9.55 0.81
C ILE A 170 -6.53 9.96 -0.61
N GLU A 171 -6.16 11.17 -0.99
CA GLU A 171 -6.43 11.69 -2.34
C GLU A 171 -5.83 10.79 -3.43
N GLY A 172 -6.62 10.50 -4.46
CA GLY A 172 -6.25 9.64 -5.58
C GLY A 172 -6.46 8.14 -5.35
N VAL A 173 -7.00 7.72 -4.20
CA VAL A 173 -7.37 6.32 -3.96
C VAL A 173 -8.56 5.92 -4.82
N ARG A 174 -8.40 4.82 -5.55
CA ARG A 174 -9.46 4.16 -6.31
C ARG A 174 -9.93 2.93 -5.54
N THR A 175 -11.23 2.72 -5.46
CA THR A 175 -11.83 1.59 -4.73
C THR A 175 -12.58 0.66 -5.67
N LYS A 176 -12.29 -0.65 -5.58
CA LYS A 176 -13.03 -1.72 -6.26
C LYS A 176 -13.53 -2.72 -5.21
N LYS A 177 -14.79 -3.12 -5.30
CA LYS A 177 -15.35 -4.22 -4.51
C LYS A 177 -15.46 -5.46 -5.38
N ILE A 178 -15.10 -6.60 -4.82
CA ILE A 178 -15.07 -7.90 -5.49
C ILE A 178 -15.96 -8.83 -4.69
N PHE A 179 -16.99 -9.35 -5.35
CA PHE A 179 -17.95 -10.30 -4.80
C PHE A 179 -17.88 -11.58 -5.64
N GLU A 180 -17.81 -12.71 -4.97
CA GLU A 180 -17.99 -14.02 -5.57
C GLU A 180 -19.04 -14.76 -4.75
N TYR A 181 -20.03 -15.31 -5.45
CA TYR A 181 -21.20 -15.93 -4.82
C TYR A 181 -21.17 -17.47 -4.93
N ASP A 182 -20.08 -18.01 -5.46
CA ASP A 182 -19.89 -19.44 -5.55
C ASP A 182 -19.71 -20.07 -4.16
N GLU A 183 -20.22 -21.28 -4.00
CA GLU A 183 -20.08 -22.07 -2.77
C GLU A 183 -18.75 -22.84 -2.73
N HIS A 184 -17.84 -22.58 -3.67
CA HIS A 184 -16.61 -23.36 -3.81
C HIS A 184 -15.71 -23.18 -2.57
N ASP A 185 -15.36 -24.31 -2.00
CA ASP A 185 -14.31 -24.40 -0.99
C ASP A 185 -13.01 -23.81 -1.54
N LYS A 186 -12.38 -22.93 -0.77
CA LYS A 186 -11.07 -22.33 -1.09
C LYS A 186 -10.07 -23.39 -1.56
N GLN A 187 -10.10 -24.56 -0.94
CA GLN A 187 -9.25 -25.70 -1.26
C GLN A 187 -9.51 -26.23 -2.68
N LYS A 188 -10.76 -26.26 -3.10
CA LYS A 188 -11.14 -26.78 -4.42
C LYS A 188 -10.70 -25.83 -5.54
N THR A 189 -10.89 -24.54 -5.36
CA THR A 189 -10.39 -23.50 -6.30
C THR A 189 -8.87 -23.55 -6.42
N LEU A 190 -8.15 -23.75 -5.30
CA LEU A 190 -6.70 -23.95 -5.28
C LEU A 190 -6.27 -25.15 -6.13
N ILE A 191 -6.95 -26.30 -5.95
CA ILE A 191 -6.66 -27.54 -6.67
C ILE A 191 -6.93 -27.37 -8.17
N GLU A 192 -7.99 -26.67 -8.57
CA GLU A 192 -8.33 -26.44 -9.99
C GLU A 192 -7.32 -25.54 -10.69
N LEU A 193 -6.79 -24.51 -9.99
CA LEU A 193 -5.76 -23.64 -10.53
C LEU A 193 -4.37 -24.31 -10.58
N GLU A 194 -4.08 -25.23 -9.66
CA GLU A 194 -2.84 -26.01 -9.66
C GLU A 194 -2.78 -27.08 -10.77
N LYS A 195 -3.91 -27.37 -11.43
CA LYS A 195 -4.01 -28.35 -12.53
C LYS A 195 -3.85 -27.72 -13.92
N LYS A 196 -3.90 -26.39 -14.03
CA LYS A 196 -3.70 -25.66 -15.29
C LYS A 196 -2.24 -25.26 -15.48
#